data_2d7a5c6903347d424f99b1be14a2519a
#
_entry.id   2d7a5c6903347d424f99b1be14a2519a
#
_cell.length_a   1.000
_cell.length_b   1.000
_cell.length_c   1.000
_cell.angle_alpha   90.00
_cell.angle_beta   90.00
_cell.angle_gamma   90.00
#
_symmetry.space_group_name_H-M   'P 1'
#
loop_
_entity.id
_entity.type
_entity.pdbx_description
1 polymer ?
#
loop_
_entity_poly.entity_id
_entity_poly.type
_entity_poly.pdbx_seq_one_letter_code
_entity_poly.pdbx_strand_id
1 'polypeptide(L)'
;MPKKEELYKFNEQSFLRDGIKVYATRASIEMIADKVAELPCTNLILTGVGGTQAELYAVKEIVELYSDIPVHLLNAAEALAKEDRRIKSDSLVLTASKSGDTPETIEICRYCGKKGASVVALVPDEESLLAKYSDYQIVSQEEGMENTYMRLYFFVLRYLFQKGYFPAYEKFADQMKYLHPEALRVKRLYDPIADRNAAAFWNEPYQIWVGGGILWGELTLLTMCVLEEMQWMRNRLVSSAEFFHGTLELVEPDVLVTLIKGIGPCRKLDERVERFLKGRTEKLVIVDLEELKFTGISEEFQYILSPVIFSSVMEGRYCWNLEKYSGHDLSVRRYYRQFEY
;
A
#
# COMPACT_ATOMS: atom_id res chain seq x y z
N MET A 1 11.18 5.49 35.84
CA MET A 1 10.46 5.55 34.57
C MET A 1 9.90 4.15 34.34
N PRO A 2 8.61 3.95 34.04
CA PRO A 2 8.10 2.64 33.66
C PRO A 2 8.91 2.14 32.47
N LYS A 3 9.28 0.85 32.46
CA LYS A 3 9.89 0.21 31.28
C LYS A 3 8.94 0.43 30.12
N LYS A 4 9.44 1.01 29.03
CA LYS A 4 8.70 1.15 27.79
C LYS A 4 8.37 -0.27 27.32
N GLU A 5 7.10 -0.64 27.27
CA GLU A 5 6.70 -1.94 26.73
C GLU A 5 7.17 -2.00 25.28
N GLU A 6 7.92 -3.04 24.96
CA GLU A 6 8.37 -3.30 23.59
C GLU A 6 7.18 -3.76 22.75
N LEU A 7 7.06 -3.23 21.53
CA LEU A 7 6.04 -3.66 20.58
C LEU A 7 6.28 -5.12 20.19
N TYR A 8 5.24 -5.94 20.22
CA TYR A 8 5.34 -7.37 19.88
C TYR A 8 5.94 -7.60 18.50
N LYS A 9 6.98 -8.44 18.42
CA LYS A 9 7.73 -8.78 17.19
C LYS A 9 8.18 -7.54 16.36
N PHE A 10 8.56 -6.44 17.00
CA PHE A 10 8.97 -5.23 16.31
C PHE A 10 10.26 -4.65 16.90
N ASN A 11 11.28 -4.48 16.06
CA ASN A 11 12.55 -3.86 16.43
C ASN A 11 12.58 -2.39 16.00
N GLU A 12 12.31 -1.49 16.95
CA GLU A 12 12.25 -0.04 16.70
C GLU A 12 13.57 0.54 16.17
N GLN A 13 14.71 0.04 16.67
CA GLN A 13 16.02 0.55 16.25
C GLN A 13 16.34 0.16 14.82
N SER A 14 16.04 -1.09 14.43
CA SER A 14 16.18 -1.53 13.03
C SER A 14 15.28 -0.72 12.11
N PHE A 15 14.01 -0.56 12.49
CA PHE A 15 13.03 0.20 11.74
C PHE A 15 13.48 1.63 11.43
N LEU A 16 13.96 2.35 12.47
CA LEU A 16 14.46 3.72 12.27
C LEU A 16 15.75 3.78 11.44
N ARG A 17 16.64 2.82 11.63
CA ARG A 17 17.88 2.72 10.84
C ARG A 17 17.59 2.45 9.36
N ASP A 18 16.64 1.57 9.07
CA ASP A 18 16.24 1.23 7.71
C ASP A 18 15.58 2.44 7.02
N GLY A 19 14.77 3.21 7.75
CA GLY A 19 14.24 4.49 7.25
C GLY A 19 15.32 5.49 6.85
N ILE A 20 16.41 5.59 7.62
CA ILE A 20 17.55 6.45 7.27
C ILE A 20 18.22 5.97 5.98
N LYS A 21 18.42 4.65 5.82
CA LYS A 21 19.03 4.08 4.60
C LYS A 21 18.15 4.35 3.38
N VAL A 22 16.84 4.12 3.49
CA VAL A 22 15.90 4.36 2.39
C VAL A 22 15.84 5.84 2.02
N TYR A 23 15.81 6.74 3.00
CA TYR A 23 15.88 8.17 2.73
C TYR A 23 17.17 8.55 1.96
N ALA A 24 18.29 7.91 2.27
CA ALA A 24 19.55 8.15 1.58
C ALA A 24 19.56 7.72 0.09
N THR A 25 18.62 6.86 -0.34
CA THR A 25 18.45 6.49 -1.76
C THR A 25 17.74 7.55 -2.59
N ARG A 26 17.26 8.65 -1.98
CA ARG A 26 16.50 9.72 -2.64
C ARG A 26 17.17 10.17 -3.94
N ALA A 27 18.45 10.56 -3.89
CA ALA A 27 19.15 11.13 -5.05
C ALA A 27 19.24 10.14 -6.24
N SER A 28 19.45 8.84 -5.98
CA SER A 28 19.49 7.83 -7.03
C SER A 28 18.12 7.59 -7.67
N ILE A 29 17.05 7.63 -6.87
CA ILE A 29 15.68 7.49 -7.37
C ILE A 29 15.26 8.74 -8.17
N GLU A 30 15.58 9.94 -7.68
CA GLU A 30 15.34 11.20 -8.40
C GLU A 30 16.05 11.22 -9.76
N MET A 31 17.28 10.72 -9.83
CA MET A 31 18.03 10.63 -11.10
C MET A 31 17.33 9.71 -12.11
N ILE A 32 16.71 8.61 -11.66
CA ILE A 32 15.89 7.73 -12.52
C ILE A 32 14.66 8.49 -13.00
N ALA A 33 13.93 9.13 -12.07
CA ALA A 33 12.73 9.90 -12.39
C ALA A 33 13.01 11.03 -13.39
N ASP A 34 14.12 11.76 -13.22
CA ASP A 34 14.54 12.82 -14.12
C ASP A 34 14.82 12.27 -15.53
N LYS A 35 15.58 11.16 -15.65
CA LYS A 35 15.84 10.51 -16.94
C LYS A 35 14.57 10.07 -17.67
N VAL A 36 13.64 9.40 -16.97
CA VAL A 36 12.41 8.92 -17.62
C VAL A 36 11.43 10.06 -17.90
N ALA A 37 11.54 11.19 -17.20
CA ALA A 37 10.75 12.37 -17.51
C ALA A 37 11.15 13.04 -18.84
N GLU A 38 12.36 12.83 -19.33
CA GLU A 38 12.80 13.31 -20.66
C GLU A 38 12.25 12.43 -21.80
N LEU A 39 11.79 11.21 -21.52
CA LEU A 39 11.26 10.29 -22.53
C LEU A 39 9.87 10.70 -23.00
N PRO A 40 9.51 10.41 -24.27
CA PRO A 40 8.12 10.48 -24.69
C PRO A 40 7.24 9.59 -23.80
N CYS A 41 6.16 10.18 -23.28
CA CYS A 41 5.24 9.44 -22.44
C CYS A 41 3.81 9.89 -22.71
N THR A 42 3.00 9.02 -23.32
CA THR A 42 1.57 9.26 -23.57
C THR A 42 0.68 8.70 -22.49
N ASN A 43 1.17 7.74 -21.71
CA ASN A 43 0.47 7.20 -20.56
C ASN A 43 1.44 6.51 -19.58
N LEU A 44 1.01 6.46 -18.33
CA LEU A 44 1.68 5.71 -17.27
C LEU A 44 0.94 4.38 -17.05
N ILE A 45 1.66 3.28 -17.15
CA ILE A 45 1.15 1.93 -16.85
C ILE A 45 1.74 1.48 -15.51
N LEU A 46 0.87 1.26 -14.55
CA LEU A 46 1.19 0.64 -13.26
C LEU A 46 0.78 -0.82 -13.34
N THR A 47 1.69 -1.76 -13.10
CA THR A 47 1.35 -3.18 -13.28
C THR A 47 2.02 -4.06 -12.24
N GLY A 48 1.32 -5.12 -11.86
CA GLY A 48 1.76 -6.11 -10.90
C GLY A 48 0.64 -7.11 -10.61
N VAL A 49 0.85 -7.95 -9.60
CA VAL A 49 -0.15 -8.87 -9.08
C VAL A 49 -0.16 -8.83 -7.55
N GLY A 50 -1.27 -9.23 -6.93
CA GLY A 50 -1.39 -9.31 -5.47
C GLY A 50 -1.06 -7.99 -4.76
N GLY A 51 -0.23 -8.08 -3.71
CA GLY A 51 0.15 -6.94 -2.89
C GLY A 51 0.83 -5.82 -3.66
N THR A 52 1.68 -6.14 -4.63
CA THR A 52 2.34 -5.12 -5.48
C THR A 52 1.34 -4.30 -6.29
N GLN A 53 0.35 -4.94 -6.89
CA GLN A 53 -0.71 -4.21 -7.60
C GLN A 53 -1.50 -3.33 -6.64
N ALA A 54 -1.74 -3.81 -5.44
CA ALA A 54 -2.44 -3.07 -4.39
C ALA A 54 -1.66 -1.82 -3.95
N GLU A 55 -0.34 -1.93 -3.71
CA GLU A 55 0.53 -0.79 -3.39
C GLU A 55 0.51 0.27 -4.49
N LEU A 56 0.53 -0.14 -5.77
CA LEU A 56 0.51 0.76 -6.92
C LEU A 56 -0.83 1.50 -7.10
N TYR A 57 -1.90 1.06 -6.43
CA TYR A 57 -3.17 1.79 -6.45
C TYR A 57 -3.03 3.21 -5.89
N ALA A 58 -2.30 3.40 -4.80
CA ALA A 58 -2.05 4.72 -4.24
C ALA A 58 -1.27 5.62 -5.21
N VAL A 59 -0.32 5.04 -5.96
CA VAL A 59 0.41 5.76 -7.02
C VAL A 59 -0.54 6.23 -8.12
N LYS A 60 -1.50 5.37 -8.54
CA LYS A 60 -2.54 5.75 -9.50
C LYS A 60 -3.33 6.96 -9.01
N GLU A 61 -3.85 6.91 -7.78
CA GLU A 61 -4.63 8.01 -7.19
C GLU A 61 -3.82 9.32 -7.11
N ILE A 62 -2.52 9.24 -6.82
CA ILE A 62 -1.63 10.40 -6.78
C ILE A 62 -1.45 11.00 -8.18
N VAL A 63 -1.23 10.18 -9.19
CA VAL A 63 -1.08 10.67 -10.58
C VAL A 63 -2.37 11.33 -11.07
N GLU A 64 -3.53 10.72 -10.81
CA GLU A 64 -4.85 11.27 -11.15
C GLU A 64 -5.17 12.56 -10.38
N LEU A 65 -4.69 12.68 -9.13
CA LEU A 65 -4.90 13.88 -8.31
C LEU A 65 -4.12 15.10 -8.82
N TYR A 66 -2.90 14.89 -9.26
CA TYR A 66 -1.97 15.99 -9.53
C TYR A 66 -1.70 16.24 -11.01
N SER A 67 -2.14 15.37 -11.93
CA SER A 67 -1.81 15.50 -13.35
C SER A 67 -2.93 15.07 -14.28
N ASP A 68 -2.80 15.49 -15.54
CA ASP A 68 -3.66 15.02 -16.65
C ASP A 68 -3.03 13.84 -17.42
N ILE A 69 -1.95 13.27 -16.90
CA ILE A 69 -1.28 12.11 -17.54
C ILE A 69 -2.20 10.89 -17.43
N PRO A 70 -2.61 10.27 -18.56
CA PRO A 70 -3.40 9.05 -18.52
C PRO A 70 -2.64 7.96 -17.76
N VAL A 71 -3.22 7.45 -16.67
CA VAL A 71 -2.64 6.39 -15.85
C VAL A 71 -3.55 5.18 -15.79
N HIS A 72 -2.98 3.98 -15.90
CA HIS A 72 -3.71 2.73 -15.88
C HIS A 72 -3.06 1.75 -14.90
N LEU A 73 -3.84 1.28 -13.93
CA LEU A 73 -3.42 0.17 -13.06
C LEU A 73 -3.92 -1.14 -13.68
N LEU A 74 -2.99 -1.99 -14.11
CA LEU A 74 -3.26 -3.24 -14.80
C LEU A 74 -2.81 -4.44 -13.96
N ASN A 75 -3.65 -5.45 -13.85
CA ASN A 75 -3.20 -6.75 -13.39
C ASN A 75 -2.29 -7.38 -14.46
N ALA A 76 -1.09 -7.80 -14.09
CA ALA A 76 -0.09 -8.28 -15.05
C ALA A 76 -0.58 -9.50 -15.85
N ALA A 77 -1.18 -10.49 -15.17
CA ALA A 77 -1.69 -11.69 -15.83
C ALA A 77 -2.84 -11.36 -16.81
N GLU A 78 -3.78 -10.50 -16.40
CA GLU A 78 -4.89 -10.09 -17.27
C GLU A 78 -4.41 -9.24 -18.46
N ALA A 79 -3.45 -8.34 -18.24
CA ALA A 79 -2.90 -7.51 -19.32
C ALA A 79 -2.20 -8.35 -20.37
N LEU A 80 -1.46 -9.39 -19.94
CA LEU A 80 -0.86 -10.37 -20.85
C LEU A 80 -1.92 -11.16 -21.62
N ALA A 81 -2.91 -11.72 -20.94
CA ALA A 81 -3.95 -12.52 -21.58
C ALA A 81 -4.78 -11.74 -22.60
N LYS A 82 -4.96 -10.44 -22.38
CA LYS A 82 -5.69 -9.53 -23.28
C LYS A 82 -4.82 -8.91 -24.36
N GLU A 83 -3.50 -9.08 -24.33
CA GLU A 83 -2.54 -8.33 -25.15
C GLU A 83 -2.83 -6.81 -25.10
N ASP A 84 -2.88 -6.27 -23.88
CA ASP A 84 -3.48 -4.98 -23.59
C ASP A 84 -2.93 -3.85 -24.48
N ARG A 85 -3.82 -3.23 -25.26
CA ARG A 85 -3.50 -2.21 -26.26
C ARG A 85 -3.08 -0.86 -25.66
N ARG A 86 -3.27 -0.67 -24.35
CA ARG A 86 -2.80 0.54 -23.64
C ARG A 86 -1.30 0.56 -23.48
N ILE A 87 -0.64 -0.62 -23.53
CA ILE A 87 0.82 -0.74 -23.51
C ILE A 87 1.35 -0.46 -24.90
N LYS A 88 2.07 0.65 -25.06
CA LYS A 88 2.58 1.18 -26.32
C LYS A 88 4.08 1.49 -26.20
N SER A 89 4.73 1.79 -27.31
CA SER A 89 6.15 2.14 -27.34
C SER A 89 6.50 3.46 -26.62
N ASP A 90 5.51 4.31 -26.40
CA ASP A 90 5.62 5.57 -25.67
C ASP A 90 4.94 5.51 -24.28
N SER A 91 4.70 4.30 -23.75
CA SER A 91 4.26 4.11 -22.37
C SER A 91 5.44 4.10 -21.41
N LEU A 92 5.28 4.74 -20.25
CA LEU A 92 6.15 4.53 -19.09
C LEU A 92 5.49 3.50 -18.17
N VAL A 93 6.18 2.41 -17.90
CA VAL A 93 5.69 1.29 -17.08
C VAL A 93 6.39 1.33 -15.72
N LEU A 94 5.61 1.29 -14.63
CA LEU A 94 6.11 1.12 -13.27
C LEU A 94 5.60 -0.20 -12.70
N THR A 95 6.50 -1.00 -12.18
CA THR A 95 6.20 -2.28 -11.55
C THR A 95 7.08 -2.53 -10.33
N ALA A 96 6.77 -3.58 -9.57
CA ALA A 96 7.59 -4.01 -8.45
C ALA A 96 7.46 -5.52 -8.23
N SER A 97 8.46 -6.12 -7.59
CA SER A 97 8.36 -7.47 -7.02
C SER A 97 9.29 -7.59 -5.82
N LYS A 98 8.73 -7.92 -4.66
CA LYS A 98 9.51 -8.13 -3.42
C LYS A 98 10.49 -9.30 -3.54
N SER A 99 10.09 -10.36 -4.24
CA SER A 99 10.94 -11.54 -4.47
C SER A 99 11.82 -11.42 -5.72
N GLY A 100 11.47 -10.51 -6.64
CA GLY A 100 12.17 -10.34 -7.92
C GLY A 100 11.96 -11.47 -8.93
N ASP A 101 11.12 -12.47 -8.61
CA ASP A 101 10.93 -13.70 -9.39
C ASP A 101 9.46 -14.01 -9.75
N THR A 102 8.53 -13.09 -9.49
CA THR A 102 7.09 -13.27 -9.76
C THR A 102 6.86 -13.48 -11.26
N PRO A 103 6.37 -14.64 -11.70
CA PRO A 103 6.31 -14.98 -13.13
C PRO A 103 5.51 -13.99 -13.96
N GLU A 104 4.32 -13.60 -13.51
CA GLU A 104 3.44 -12.66 -14.21
C GLU A 104 4.07 -11.28 -14.34
N THR A 105 4.81 -10.84 -13.31
CA THR A 105 5.51 -9.54 -13.33
C THR A 105 6.69 -9.57 -14.30
N ILE A 106 7.42 -10.67 -14.37
CA ILE A 106 8.51 -10.85 -15.33
C ILE A 106 7.97 -10.86 -16.77
N GLU A 107 6.93 -11.67 -17.03
CA GLU A 107 6.37 -11.79 -18.37
C GLU A 107 5.75 -10.49 -18.87
N ILE A 108 5.08 -9.69 -18.00
CA ILE A 108 4.57 -8.39 -18.41
C ILE A 108 5.71 -7.42 -18.76
N CYS A 109 6.83 -7.43 -18.01
CA CYS A 109 8.00 -6.61 -18.34
C CYS A 109 8.60 -7.01 -19.71
N ARG A 110 8.71 -8.32 -19.98
CA ARG A 110 9.15 -8.82 -21.30
C ARG A 110 8.21 -8.38 -22.42
N TYR A 111 6.91 -8.42 -22.17
CA TYR A 111 5.89 -7.95 -23.14
C TYR A 111 6.02 -6.44 -23.37
N CYS A 112 6.19 -5.64 -22.31
CA CYS A 112 6.39 -4.19 -22.40
C CYS A 112 7.65 -3.85 -23.21
N GLY A 113 8.77 -4.52 -22.95
CA GLY A 113 10.01 -4.35 -23.71
C GLY A 113 9.85 -4.70 -25.20
N LYS A 114 9.11 -5.77 -25.54
CA LYS A 114 8.79 -6.11 -26.95
C LYS A 114 7.93 -5.04 -27.63
N LYS A 115 7.12 -4.30 -26.87
CA LYS A 115 6.33 -3.16 -27.39
C LYS A 115 7.14 -1.87 -27.49
N GLY A 116 8.35 -1.81 -26.94
CA GLY A 116 9.20 -0.63 -26.90
C GLY A 116 8.87 0.34 -25.76
N ALA A 117 8.04 -0.08 -24.79
CA ALA A 117 7.75 0.71 -23.59
C ALA A 117 8.96 0.73 -22.64
N SER A 118 9.17 1.86 -21.96
CA SER A 118 10.20 1.99 -20.94
C SER A 118 9.71 1.44 -19.59
N VAL A 119 10.48 0.55 -18.97
CA VAL A 119 10.12 -0.13 -17.72
C VAL A 119 10.99 0.32 -16.57
N VAL A 120 10.37 0.84 -15.52
CA VAL A 120 10.96 1.10 -14.21
C VAL A 120 10.45 0.03 -13.24
N ALA A 121 11.35 -0.65 -12.54
CA ALA A 121 10.98 -1.69 -11.59
C ALA A 121 11.59 -1.45 -10.20
N LEU A 122 10.78 -1.62 -9.15
CA LEU A 122 11.30 -1.83 -7.80
C LEU A 122 11.69 -3.29 -7.67
N VAL A 123 12.95 -3.53 -7.37
CA VAL A 123 13.57 -4.87 -7.34
C VAL A 123 14.31 -5.10 -6.02
N PRO A 124 14.39 -6.34 -5.51
CA PRO A 124 15.11 -6.64 -4.27
C PRO A 124 16.62 -6.40 -4.43
N ASP A 125 17.17 -6.68 -5.60
CA ASP A 125 18.57 -6.49 -5.97
C ASP A 125 18.74 -6.38 -7.50
N GLU A 126 19.89 -5.93 -7.95
CA GLU A 126 20.22 -5.74 -9.36
C GLU A 126 20.38 -7.07 -10.14
N GLU A 127 20.60 -8.18 -9.45
CA GLU A 127 20.77 -9.52 -10.04
C GLU A 127 19.44 -10.27 -10.18
N SER A 128 18.37 -9.75 -9.60
CA SER A 128 17.05 -10.38 -9.64
C SER A 128 16.54 -10.55 -11.06
N LEU A 129 15.67 -11.56 -11.26
CA LEU A 129 15.17 -11.86 -12.59
C LEU A 129 14.35 -10.68 -13.17
N LEU A 130 13.60 -9.98 -12.34
CA LEU A 130 12.84 -8.78 -12.75
C LEU A 130 13.79 -7.64 -13.19
N ALA A 131 14.92 -7.45 -12.52
CA ALA A 131 15.90 -6.43 -12.89
C ALA A 131 16.39 -6.59 -14.34
N LYS A 132 16.58 -7.85 -14.79
CA LYS A 132 17.03 -8.16 -16.16
C LYS A 132 16.05 -7.77 -17.28
N TYR A 133 14.78 -7.55 -16.93
CA TYR A 133 13.72 -7.19 -17.86
C TYR A 133 13.16 -5.78 -17.63
N SER A 134 13.87 -4.96 -16.86
CA SER A 134 13.56 -3.55 -16.65
C SER A 134 14.69 -2.65 -17.13
N ASP A 135 14.35 -1.47 -17.66
CA ASP A 135 15.34 -0.50 -18.17
C ASP A 135 15.97 0.29 -17.03
N TYR A 136 15.20 0.51 -15.95
CA TYR A 136 15.61 1.26 -14.76
C TYR A 136 15.22 0.49 -13.50
N GLN A 137 16.15 0.35 -12.55
CA GLN A 137 15.93 -0.39 -11.31
C GLN A 137 15.99 0.55 -10.10
N ILE A 138 14.97 0.47 -9.27
CA ILE A 138 14.95 1.06 -7.92
C ILE A 138 15.17 -0.10 -6.94
N VAL A 139 16.37 -0.20 -6.39
CA VAL A 139 16.72 -1.29 -5.48
C VAL A 139 16.05 -1.10 -4.12
N SER A 140 15.40 -2.16 -3.62
CA SER A 140 14.54 -2.19 -2.44
C SER A 140 14.96 -3.32 -1.49
N GLN A 141 16.14 -3.20 -0.88
CA GLN A 141 16.68 -4.20 0.06
C GLN A 141 16.00 -4.18 1.43
N GLU A 142 15.60 -2.99 1.91
CA GLU A 142 14.89 -2.87 3.17
C GLU A 142 13.41 -3.18 2.97
N GLU A 143 12.91 -4.17 3.73
CA GLU A 143 11.51 -4.58 3.71
C GLU A 143 10.63 -3.60 4.51
N GLY A 144 9.33 -3.66 4.26
CA GLY A 144 8.31 -2.86 4.96
C GLY A 144 7.60 -1.85 4.06
N MET A 145 6.33 -1.64 4.34
CA MET A 145 5.46 -0.79 3.53
C MET A 145 5.94 0.66 3.51
N GLU A 146 6.40 1.17 4.66
CA GLU A 146 6.95 2.53 4.77
C GLU A 146 8.13 2.73 3.82
N ASN A 147 8.97 1.71 3.70
CA ASN A 147 10.15 1.72 2.81
C ASN A 147 9.75 1.68 1.34
N THR A 148 8.78 0.83 0.98
CA THR A 148 8.24 0.74 -0.38
C THR A 148 7.62 2.07 -0.80
N TYR A 149 6.73 2.63 0.03
CA TYR A 149 6.07 3.90 -0.28
C TYR A 149 7.04 5.08 -0.37
N MET A 150 8.05 5.15 0.50
CA MET A 150 9.06 6.22 0.40
C MET A 150 9.75 6.21 -0.96
N ARG A 151 10.13 5.03 -1.47
CA ARG A 151 10.74 4.89 -2.80
C ARG A 151 9.78 5.23 -3.94
N LEU A 152 8.54 4.72 -3.87
CA LEU A 152 7.50 5.04 -4.85
C LEU A 152 7.21 6.54 -4.91
N TYR A 153 7.15 7.22 -3.76
CA TYR A 153 6.89 8.65 -3.69
C TYR A 153 8.06 9.47 -4.20
N PHE A 154 9.31 9.11 -3.86
CA PHE A 154 10.47 9.77 -4.45
C PHE A 154 10.46 9.66 -5.98
N PHE A 155 10.10 8.50 -6.52
CA PHE A 155 10.03 8.32 -7.96
C PHE A 155 8.86 9.07 -8.58
N VAL A 156 7.62 8.78 -8.18
CA VAL A 156 6.42 9.29 -8.87
C VAL A 156 6.25 10.79 -8.69
N LEU A 157 6.47 11.34 -7.48
CA LEU A 157 6.31 12.76 -7.24
C LEU A 157 7.45 13.57 -7.86
N ARG A 158 8.68 13.02 -7.96
CA ARG A 158 9.76 13.63 -8.73
C ARG A 158 9.44 13.65 -10.22
N TYR A 159 8.94 12.54 -10.76
CA TYR A 159 8.49 12.47 -12.15
C TYR A 159 7.40 13.53 -12.44
N LEU A 160 6.39 13.64 -11.60
CA LEU A 160 5.35 14.65 -11.72
C LEU A 160 5.91 16.09 -11.61
N PHE A 161 6.86 16.31 -10.72
CA PHE A 161 7.57 17.60 -10.59
C PHE A 161 8.26 17.98 -11.89
N GLN A 162 9.01 17.07 -12.50
CA GLN A 162 9.70 17.29 -13.78
C GLN A 162 8.73 17.54 -14.95
N LYS A 163 7.52 16.96 -14.88
CA LYS A 163 6.44 17.25 -15.85
C LYS A 163 5.65 18.54 -15.51
N GLY A 164 6.00 19.26 -14.45
CA GLY A 164 5.38 20.53 -14.07
C GLY A 164 4.10 20.41 -13.22
N TYR A 165 3.78 19.22 -12.70
CA TYR A 165 2.50 18.97 -12.02
C TYR A 165 2.55 19.04 -10.49
N PHE A 166 3.69 18.78 -9.84
CA PHE A 166 3.81 18.74 -8.38
C PHE A 166 4.90 19.69 -7.87
N PRO A 167 4.67 21.00 -7.82
CA PRO A 167 5.68 22.00 -7.46
C PRO A 167 6.16 21.88 -6.00
N ALA A 168 5.40 21.22 -5.13
CA ALA A 168 5.75 21.01 -3.71
C ALA A 168 6.78 19.87 -3.48
N TYR A 169 7.33 19.27 -4.54
CA TYR A 169 8.18 18.06 -4.44
C TYR A 169 9.33 18.22 -3.46
N GLU A 170 10.13 19.28 -3.57
CA GLU A 170 11.32 19.46 -2.71
C GLU A 170 10.92 19.54 -1.22
N LYS A 171 9.85 20.29 -0.92
CA LYS A 171 9.30 20.36 0.45
C LYS A 171 8.84 18.99 0.94
N PHE A 172 8.14 18.23 0.10
CA PHE A 172 7.69 16.87 0.41
C PHE A 172 8.86 15.96 0.68
N ALA A 173 9.82 15.88 -0.26
CA ALA A 173 10.96 14.99 -0.19
C ALA A 173 11.85 15.27 1.03
N ASP A 174 12.06 16.54 1.38
CA ASP A 174 12.80 16.92 2.58
C ASP A 174 12.12 16.48 3.88
N GLN A 175 10.79 16.42 3.90
CA GLN A 175 10.02 15.97 5.07
C GLN A 175 9.99 14.44 5.21
N MET A 176 10.30 13.67 4.17
CA MET A 176 10.31 12.21 4.23
C MET A 176 11.33 11.64 5.23
N LYS A 177 12.32 12.41 5.65
CA LYS A 177 13.19 12.05 6.79
C LYS A 177 12.42 11.82 8.11
N TYR A 178 11.22 12.38 8.23
CA TYR A 178 10.36 12.22 9.40
C TYR A 178 9.38 11.04 9.27
N LEU A 179 9.30 10.38 8.11
CA LEU A 179 8.33 9.31 7.86
C LEU A 179 8.44 8.18 8.91
N HIS A 180 9.63 7.61 9.10
CA HIS A 180 9.81 6.51 10.05
C HIS A 180 9.66 6.93 11.53
N PRO A 181 10.18 8.08 11.99
CA PRO A 181 9.86 8.60 13.32
C PRO A 181 8.36 8.76 13.57
N GLU A 182 7.61 9.30 12.61
CA GLU A 182 6.17 9.48 12.71
C GLU A 182 5.41 8.14 12.63
N ALA A 183 5.80 7.24 11.72
CA ALA A 183 5.25 5.90 11.66
C ALA A 183 5.46 5.13 12.98
N LEU A 184 6.65 5.24 13.59
CA LEU A 184 6.89 4.65 14.91
C LEU A 184 6.00 5.27 16.00
N ARG A 185 5.80 6.60 15.96
CA ARG A 185 4.91 7.28 16.88
C ARG A 185 3.47 6.74 16.77
N VAL A 186 2.94 6.63 15.56
CA VAL A 186 1.56 6.12 15.37
C VAL A 186 1.44 4.63 15.65
N LYS A 187 2.47 3.81 15.34
CA LYS A 187 2.52 2.40 15.76
C LYS A 187 2.35 2.27 17.28
N ARG A 188 3.09 3.05 18.07
CA ARG A 188 3.01 3.05 19.53
C ARG A 188 1.67 3.57 20.05
N LEU A 189 1.12 4.59 19.40
CA LEU A 189 -0.18 5.16 19.78
C LEU A 189 -1.30 4.14 19.56
N TYR A 190 -1.26 3.42 18.43
CA TYR A 190 -2.33 2.51 18.05
C TYR A 190 -2.18 1.09 18.62
N ASP A 191 -0.98 0.65 19.00
CA ASP A 191 -0.73 -0.72 19.47
C ASP A 191 -1.66 -1.18 20.60
N PRO A 192 -1.96 -0.38 21.65
CA PRO A 192 -2.92 -0.79 22.69
C PRO A 192 -4.36 -0.96 22.15
N ILE A 193 -4.72 -0.24 21.09
CA ILE A 193 -6.03 -0.38 20.43
C ILE A 193 -6.03 -1.64 19.56
N ALA A 194 -4.94 -1.86 18.82
CA ALA A 194 -4.73 -3.06 18.01
C ALA A 194 -4.77 -4.33 18.87
N ASP A 195 -4.09 -4.31 20.01
CA ASP A 195 -4.05 -5.43 20.96
C ASP A 195 -5.45 -5.78 21.49
N ARG A 196 -6.24 -4.78 21.93
CA ARG A 196 -7.62 -5.00 22.40
C ARG A 196 -8.52 -5.53 21.30
N ASN A 197 -8.44 -4.97 20.10
CA ASN A 197 -9.27 -5.41 18.98
C ASN A 197 -8.89 -6.82 18.53
N ALA A 198 -7.60 -7.13 18.48
CA ALA A 198 -7.14 -8.48 18.17
C ALA A 198 -7.59 -9.49 19.22
N ALA A 199 -7.43 -9.17 20.51
CA ALA A 199 -7.91 -10.02 21.61
C ALA A 199 -9.42 -10.32 21.54
N ALA A 200 -10.20 -9.31 21.17
CA ALA A 200 -11.66 -9.43 21.11
C ALA A 200 -12.14 -10.21 19.85
N PHE A 201 -11.44 -10.08 18.71
CA PHE A 201 -12.01 -10.47 17.41
C PHE A 201 -11.14 -11.43 16.59
N TRP A 202 -10.03 -11.98 17.13
CA TRP A 202 -9.17 -12.90 16.39
C TRP A 202 -9.89 -14.16 15.87
N ASN A 203 -10.99 -14.57 16.50
CA ASN A 203 -11.74 -15.79 16.19
C ASN A 203 -13.11 -15.51 15.52
N GLU A 204 -13.30 -14.32 14.95
CA GLU A 204 -14.56 -14.04 14.25
C GLU A 204 -14.66 -14.89 12.96
N PRO A 205 -15.79 -15.62 12.77
CA PRO A 205 -15.94 -16.52 11.64
C PRO A 205 -16.06 -15.79 10.30
N TYR A 206 -16.49 -14.53 10.34
CA TYR A 206 -16.70 -13.66 9.18
C TYR A 206 -16.56 -12.20 9.61
N GLN A 207 -16.00 -11.39 8.73
CA GLN A 207 -15.77 -9.96 8.98
C GLN A 207 -16.09 -9.13 7.75
N ILE A 208 -16.57 -7.92 7.94
CA ILE A 208 -16.76 -6.92 6.88
C ILE A 208 -15.75 -5.79 7.10
N TRP A 209 -14.99 -5.47 6.07
CA TRP A 209 -14.05 -4.37 6.04
C TRP A 209 -14.55 -3.29 5.09
N VAL A 210 -14.63 -2.06 5.57
CA VAL A 210 -15.19 -0.93 4.80
C VAL A 210 -14.18 0.22 4.81
N GLY A 211 -13.98 0.84 3.65
CA GLY A 211 -13.13 2.02 3.46
C GLY A 211 -13.05 2.34 1.98
N GLY A 212 -12.16 3.26 1.56
CA GLY A 212 -12.07 3.57 0.13
C GLY A 212 -11.12 4.73 -0.19
N GLY A 213 -11.30 5.31 -1.39
CA GLY A 213 -10.40 6.34 -1.91
C GLY A 213 -8.98 5.81 -2.06
N ILE A 214 -7.99 6.63 -1.76
CA ILE A 214 -6.57 6.28 -1.87
C ILE A 214 -6.17 5.03 -1.05
N LEU A 215 -6.99 4.65 -0.03
CA LEU A 215 -6.74 3.48 0.82
C LEU A 215 -7.21 2.16 0.21
N TRP A 216 -7.90 2.18 -0.94
CA TRP A 216 -8.46 0.95 -1.52
C TRP A 216 -7.42 -0.13 -1.79
N GLY A 217 -6.23 0.27 -2.25
CA GLY A 217 -5.11 -0.64 -2.44
C GLY A 217 -4.67 -1.30 -1.13
N GLU A 218 -4.41 -0.51 -0.10
CA GLU A 218 -3.98 -1.02 1.21
C GLU A 218 -5.04 -1.90 1.88
N LEU A 219 -6.32 -1.54 1.73
CA LEU A 219 -7.41 -2.38 2.20
C LEU A 219 -7.45 -3.73 1.47
N THR A 220 -7.19 -3.73 0.16
CA THR A 220 -7.09 -4.97 -0.63
C THR A 220 -5.88 -5.79 -0.19
N LEU A 221 -4.72 -5.16 0.04
CA LEU A 221 -3.53 -5.82 0.53
C LEU A 221 -3.78 -6.44 1.91
N LEU A 222 -4.32 -5.68 2.85
CA LEU A 222 -4.65 -6.17 4.19
C LEU A 222 -5.60 -7.36 4.14
N THR A 223 -6.74 -7.23 3.45
CA THR A 223 -7.78 -8.25 3.47
C THR A 223 -7.38 -9.51 2.72
N MET A 224 -6.85 -9.39 1.51
CA MET A 224 -6.46 -10.53 0.67
C MET A 224 -5.10 -11.12 1.06
N CYS A 225 -4.05 -10.27 1.12
CA CYS A 225 -2.69 -10.79 1.28
C CYS A 225 -2.32 -11.07 2.74
N VAL A 226 -2.99 -10.44 3.73
CA VAL A 226 -2.68 -10.70 5.14
C VAL A 226 -3.80 -11.52 5.80
N LEU A 227 -5.04 -11.02 5.82
CA LEU A 227 -6.11 -11.72 6.56
C LEU A 227 -6.48 -13.06 5.92
N GLU A 228 -6.65 -13.13 4.60
CA GLU A 228 -6.96 -14.39 3.91
C GLU A 228 -5.73 -15.29 3.76
N GLU A 229 -4.63 -14.76 3.19
CA GLU A 229 -3.45 -15.57 2.86
C GLU A 229 -2.65 -15.98 4.10
N MET A 230 -2.41 -15.05 5.03
CA MET A 230 -1.52 -15.28 6.19
C MET A 230 -2.28 -15.74 7.45
N GLN A 231 -3.52 -15.28 7.67
CA GLN A 231 -4.31 -15.61 8.87
C GLN A 231 -5.48 -16.55 8.60
N TRP A 232 -5.80 -16.82 7.33
CA TRP A 232 -6.91 -17.68 6.86
C TRP A 232 -8.28 -17.24 7.36
N MET A 233 -8.41 -15.91 7.57
CA MET A 233 -9.65 -15.29 8.04
C MET A 233 -10.57 -15.00 6.86
N ARG A 234 -11.87 -15.36 7.01
CA ARG A 234 -12.87 -15.04 5.98
C ARG A 234 -13.36 -13.63 6.17
N ASN A 235 -13.29 -12.84 5.11
CA ASN A 235 -13.71 -11.45 5.16
C ASN A 235 -14.38 -11.00 3.85
N ARG A 236 -15.09 -9.88 3.93
CA ARG A 236 -15.65 -9.14 2.82
C ARG A 236 -15.10 -7.74 2.83
N LEU A 237 -14.31 -7.38 1.82
CA LEU A 237 -13.95 -5.99 1.57
C LEU A 237 -15.01 -5.32 0.69
N VAL A 238 -15.41 -4.09 1.05
CA VAL A 238 -16.31 -3.25 0.25
C VAL A 238 -15.90 -1.79 0.37
N SER A 239 -16.01 -1.04 -0.72
CA SER A 239 -15.77 0.41 -0.65
C SER A 239 -16.93 1.12 0.06
N SER A 240 -16.62 2.22 0.77
CA SER A 240 -17.66 3.06 1.39
C SER A 240 -18.68 3.60 0.38
N ALA A 241 -18.25 3.74 -0.89
CA ALA A 241 -19.14 4.14 -1.99
C ALA A 241 -20.16 3.05 -2.36
N GLU A 242 -19.73 1.77 -2.38
CA GLU A 242 -20.54 0.63 -2.78
C GLU A 242 -21.27 -0.07 -1.62
N PHE A 243 -20.94 0.28 -0.38
CA PHE A 243 -21.49 -0.36 0.82
C PHE A 243 -23.04 -0.43 0.80
N PHE A 244 -23.70 0.66 0.39
CA PHE A 244 -25.16 0.78 0.33
C PHE A 244 -25.80 0.10 -0.89
N HIS A 245 -25.03 -0.55 -1.75
CA HIS A 245 -25.48 -1.23 -2.95
C HIS A 245 -25.47 -2.77 -2.81
N GLY A 246 -25.63 -3.27 -1.58
CA GLY A 246 -25.76 -4.70 -1.29
C GLY A 246 -25.15 -5.11 0.05
N THR A 247 -23.92 -4.75 0.36
CA THR A 247 -23.20 -5.22 1.55
C THR A 247 -23.87 -4.82 2.87
N LEU A 248 -24.60 -3.70 2.92
CA LEU A 248 -25.38 -3.29 4.10
C LEU A 248 -26.35 -4.37 4.60
N GLU A 249 -26.86 -5.24 3.71
CA GLU A 249 -27.78 -6.34 4.06
C GLU A 249 -27.10 -7.48 4.81
N LEU A 250 -25.76 -7.52 4.85
CA LEU A 250 -24.98 -8.49 5.62
C LEU A 250 -24.65 -8.01 7.03
N VAL A 251 -25.06 -6.79 7.39
CA VAL A 251 -24.79 -6.23 8.72
C VAL A 251 -25.85 -6.75 9.69
N GLU A 252 -25.43 -7.64 10.59
CA GLU A 252 -26.25 -8.19 11.68
C GLU A 252 -25.62 -7.81 13.03
N PRO A 253 -26.38 -7.92 14.15
CA PRO A 253 -25.87 -7.51 15.47
C PRO A 253 -24.56 -8.16 15.89
N ASP A 254 -24.30 -9.41 15.46
CA ASP A 254 -23.14 -10.20 15.82
C ASP A 254 -22.02 -10.23 14.75
N VAL A 255 -22.19 -9.51 13.64
CA VAL A 255 -21.18 -9.43 12.57
C VAL A 255 -20.17 -8.33 12.88
N LEU A 256 -18.87 -8.69 12.89
CA LEU A 256 -17.78 -7.72 13.01
C LEU A 256 -17.69 -6.85 11.74
N VAL A 257 -17.81 -5.55 11.93
CA VAL A 257 -17.56 -4.56 10.89
C VAL A 257 -16.41 -3.65 11.29
N THR A 258 -15.35 -3.62 10.50
CA THR A 258 -14.24 -2.68 10.66
C THR A 258 -14.36 -1.59 9.59
N LEU A 259 -14.60 -0.37 10.03
CA LEU A 259 -14.67 0.81 9.19
C LEU A 259 -13.35 1.60 9.29
N ILE A 260 -12.71 1.80 8.15
CA ILE A 260 -11.54 2.67 8.03
C ILE A 260 -12.00 4.03 7.52
N LYS A 261 -11.85 5.06 8.35
CA LYS A 261 -12.15 6.44 7.96
C LYS A 261 -10.87 7.10 7.46
N GLY A 262 -10.84 7.36 6.15
CA GLY A 262 -9.70 7.96 5.49
C GLY A 262 -9.55 9.46 5.79
N ILE A 263 -8.43 10.03 5.33
CA ILE A 263 -8.18 11.46 5.21
C ILE A 263 -8.62 11.90 3.82
N GLY A 264 -9.12 13.14 3.68
CA GLY A 264 -9.39 13.74 2.37
C GLY A 264 -10.82 13.54 1.85
N PRO A 265 -11.05 13.65 0.53
CA PRO A 265 -12.39 13.92 -0.02
C PRO A 265 -13.39 12.76 0.14
N CYS A 266 -12.91 11.51 0.19
CA CYS A 266 -13.79 10.34 0.33
C CYS A 266 -14.28 10.13 1.77
N ARG A 267 -13.72 10.80 2.77
CA ARG A 267 -14.11 10.66 4.19
C ARG A 267 -15.61 10.83 4.46
N LYS A 268 -16.28 11.73 3.73
CA LYS A 268 -17.73 11.90 3.85
C LYS A 268 -18.54 10.63 3.55
N LEU A 269 -17.99 9.73 2.73
CA LEU A 269 -18.60 8.42 2.43
C LEU A 269 -18.42 7.48 3.62
N ASP A 270 -17.24 7.49 4.24
CA ASP A 270 -16.94 6.71 5.44
C ASP A 270 -17.84 7.15 6.61
N GLU A 271 -18.03 8.46 6.80
CA GLU A 271 -18.92 9.01 7.81
C GLU A 271 -20.39 8.65 7.57
N ARG A 272 -20.80 8.50 6.30
CA ARG A 272 -22.15 7.99 5.96
C ARG A 272 -22.31 6.55 6.41
N VAL A 273 -21.29 5.71 6.19
CA VAL A 273 -21.28 4.30 6.64
C VAL A 273 -21.26 4.23 8.16
N GLU A 274 -20.44 5.05 8.84
CA GLU A 274 -20.41 5.12 10.31
C GLU A 274 -21.81 5.40 10.90
N ARG A 275 -22.50 6.43 10.36
CA ARG A 275 -23.87 6.74 10.82
C ARG A 275 -24.86 5.58 10.64
N PHE A 276 -24.68 4.81 9.58
CA PHE A 276 -25.50 3.61 9.36
C PHE A 276 -25.17 2.50 10.34
N LEU A 277 -23.88 2.21 10.57
CA LEU A 277 -23.41 1.09 11.38
C LEU A 277 -23.75 1.26 12.87
N LYS A 278 -23.78 2.49 13.39
CA LYS A 278 -24.14 2.78 14.79
C LYS A 278 -25.52 2.21 15.14
N GLY A 279 -25.53 1.27 16.10
CA GLY A 279 -26.71 0.59 16.58
C GLY A 279 -27.22 -0.55 15.69
N ARG A 280 -26.47 -0.98 14.65
CA ARG A 280 -26.84 -2.14 13.81
C ARG A 280 -25.91 -3.34 14.01
N THR A 281 -24.68 -3.13 14.46
CA THR A 281 -23.83 -4.19 14.97
C THR A 281 -23.30 -3.83 16.34
N GLU A 282 -23.12 -4.84 17.20
CA GLU A 282 -22.47 -4.71 18.51
C GLU A 282 -20.94 -4.80 18.38
N LYS A 283 -20.43 -5.26 17.23
CA LYS A 283 -19.01 -5.47 16.94
C LYS A 283 -18.51 -4.47 15.90
N LEU A 284 -18.57 -3.16 16.22
CA LEU A 284 -18.09 -2.09 15.35
C LEU A 284 -16.70 -1.64 15.79
N VAL A 285 -15.73 -1.76 14.89
CA VAL A 285 -14.39 -1.18 15.02
C VAL A 285 -14.26 0.00 14.05
N ILE A 286 -13.85 1.15 14.54
CA ILE A 286 -13.58 2.33 13.72
C ILE A 286 -12.08 2.66 13.85
N VAL A 287 -11.39 2.76 12.71
CA VAL A 287 -10.03 3.25 12.62
C VAL A 287 -10.06 4.61 11.90
N ASP A 288 -9.87 5.69 12.65
CA ASP A 288 -9.93 7.04 12.11
C ASP A 288 -8.50 7.56 11.86
N LEU A 289 -8.11 7.70 10.58
CA LEU A 289 -6.76 8.13 10.21
C LEU A 289 -6.52 9.63 10.48
N GLU A 290 -7.56 10.44 10.65
CA GLU A 290 -7.39 11.84 11.11
C GLU A 290 -6.71 11.91 12.50
N GLU A 291 -7.00 10.95 13.37
CA GLU A 291 -6.40 10.85 14.71
C GLU A 291 -4.95 10.34 14.67
N LEU A 292 -4.52 9.80 13.53
CA LEU A 292 -3.23 9.13 13.34
C LEU A 292 -2.28 9.89 12.40
N LYS A 293 -2.62 11.11 11.99
CA LYS A 293 -1.79 11.93 11.11
C LYS A 293 -0.33 12.02 11.57
N PHE A 294 0.56 12.13 10.61
CA PHE A 294 1.98 12.33 10.83
C PHE A 294 2.26 13.81 11.17
N THR A 295 2.16 14.15 12.46
CA THR A 295 2.20 15.54 12.95
C THR A 295 3.53 16.26 12.66
N GLY A 296 4.62 15.53 12.41
CA GLY A 296 5.91 16.08 11.97
C GLY A 296 5.98 16.39 10.47
N ILE A 297 4.91 16.11 9.71
CA ILE A 297 4.84 16.33 8.26
C ILE A 297 3.66 17.27 7.97
N SER A 298 3.83 18.18 6.99
CA SER A 298 2.84 19.21 6.64
C SER A 298 1.47 18.61 6.32
N GLU A 299 0.41 19.34 6.72
CA GLU A 299 -0.99 18.94 6.54
C GLU A 299 -1.35 18.65 5.07
N GLU A 300 -0.82 19.40 4.14
CA GLU A 300 -1.06 19.22 2.70
C GLU A 300 -0.63 17.86 2.15
N PHE A 301 0.25 17.12 2.86
CA PHE A 301 0.73 15.80 2.44
C PHE A 301 0.02 14.63 3.14
N GLN A 302 -0.83 14.89 4.14
CA GLN A 302 -1.45 13.83 4.94
C GLN A 302 -2.33 12.90 4.11
N TYR A 303 -3.03 13.45 3.09
CA TYR A 303 -3.87 12.64 2.21
C TYR A 303 -3.04 11.59 1.44
N ILE A 304 -1.96 12.00 0.79
CA ILE A 304 -1.11 11.09 0.02
C ILE A 304 -0.30 10.15 0.90
N LEU A 305 -0.12 10.48 2.18
CA LEU A 305 0.53 9.62 3.19
C LEU A 305 -0.45 8.67 3.89
N SER A 306 -1.76 8.79 3.64
CA SER A 306 -2.78 7.92 4.27
C SER A 306 -2.49 6.42 4.10
N PRO A 307 -2.03 5.91 2.95
CA PRO A 307 -1.66 4.50 2.81
C PRO A 307 -0.56 4.08 3.78
N VAL A 308 0.46 4.93 3.98
CA VAL A 308 1.55 4.65 4.93
C VAL A 308 1.07 4.69 6.38
N ILE A 309 0.19 5.66 6.72
CA ILE A 309 -0.42 5.74 8.05
C ILE A 309 -1.23 4.48 8.33
N PHE A 310 -2.09 4.07 7.38
CA PHE A 310 -2.91 2.87 7.49
C PHE A 310 -2.06 1.60 7.67
N SER A 311 -1.09 1.38 6.79
CA SER A 311 -0.24 0.21 6.84
C SER A 311 0.59 0.15 8.13
N SER A 312 1.08 1.30 8.61
CA SER A 312 1.82 1.38 9.88
C SER A 312 1.01 0.84 11.07
N VAL A 313 -0.29 1.09 11.12
CA VAL A 313 -1.14 0.67 12.25
C VAL A 313 -1.82 -0.67 12.02
N MET A 314 -2.25 -0.98 10.81
CA MET A 314 -2.96 -2.22 10.53
C MET A 314 -1.99 -3.38 10.29
N GLU A 315 -1.18 -3.33 9.27
CA GLU A 315 -0.21 -4.38 8.97
C GLU A 315 0.93 -4.38 9.99
N GLY A 316 1.40 -3.19 10.36
CA GLY A 316 2.51 -3.02 11.29
C GLY A 316 2.16 -3.33 12.74
N ARG A 317 0.88 -3.30 13.17
CA ARG A 317 0.48 -3.59 14.56
C ARG A 317 -0.69 -4.55 14.69
N TYR A 318 -1.83 -4.28 14.05
CA TYR A 318 -3.02 -5.11 14.22
C TYR A 318 -2.78 -6.57 13.80
N CYS A 319 -2.12 -6.80 12.67
CA CYS A 319 -1.84 -8.15 12.17
C CYS A 319 -0.89 -8.93 13.09
N TRP A 320 0.13 -8.27 13.67
CA TRP A 320 1.02 -8.89 14.66
C TRP A 320 0.30 -9.23 15.95
N ASN A 321 -0.62 -8.38 16.39
CA ASN A 321 -1.45 -8.69 17.55
C ASN A 321 -2.46 -9.80 17.24
N LEU A 322 -3.00 -9.91 16.02
CA LEU A 322 -3.80 -11.07 15.59
C LEU A 322 -3.00 -12.37 15.70
N GLU A 323 -1.76 -12.39 15.22
CA GLU A 323 -0.87 -13.55 15.40
C GLU A 323 -0.70 -13.95 16.87
N LYS A 324 -0.49 -12.95 17.73
CA LYS A 324 -0.32 -13.14 19.18
C LYS A 324 -1.52 -13.90 19.80
N TYR A 325 -2.75 -13.57 19.41
CA TYR A 325 -3.96 -14.17 19.99
C TYR A 325 -4.44 -15.42 19.26
N SER A 326 -4.29 -15.48 17.94
CA SER A 326 -4.64 -16.67 17.16
C SER A 326 -3.63 -17.81 17.35
N GLY A 327 -2.39 -17.49 17.73
CA GLY A 327 -1.28 -18.43 17.71
C GLY A 327 -0.87 -18.90 16.31
N HIS A 328 -1.42 -18.25 15.26
CA HIS A 328 -1.16 -18.59 13.86
C HIS A 328 -0.10 -17.65 13.29
N ASP A 329 1.10 -18.19 13.08
CA ASP A 329 2.25 -17.43 12.57
C ASP A 329 1.97 -16.89 11.16
N LEU A 330 2.22 -15.58 10.95
CA LEU A 330 2.01 -14.88 9.69
C LEU A 330 2.85 -15.42 8.51
N SER A 331 3.90 -16.20 8.79
CA SER A 331 4.74 -16.81 7.75
C SER A 331 4.15 -18.11 7.18
N VAL A 332 3.19 -18.74 7.87
CA VAL A 332 2.62 -20.02 7.45
C VAL A 332 1.67 -19.83 6.28
N ARG A 333 1.83 -20.69 5.26
CA ARG A 333 0.98 -20.73 4.07
C ARG A 333 0.41 -22.12 3.90
N ARG A 334 -0.86 -22.20 3.50
CA ARG A 334 -1.52 -23.49 3.20
C ARG A 334 -1.21 -23.97 1.79
N TYR A 335 -1.26 -23.08 0.82
CA TYR A 335 -1.13 -23.40 -0.60
C TYR A 335 -0.14 -22.49 -1.33
N TYR A 336 -0.09 -21.21 -1.00
CA TYR A 336 0.73 -20.22 -1.69
C TYR A 336 2.21 -20.64 -1.70
N ARG A 337 2.77 -20.81 -2.88
CA ARG A 337 4.14 -21.28 -3.13
C ARG A 337 4.49 -22.63 -2.47
N GLN A 338 3.49 -23.50 -2.16
CA GLN A 338 3.73 -24.83 -1.61
C GLN A 338 3.79 -25.91 -2.70
N PHE A 339 3.24 -25.65 -3.87
CA PHE A 339 3.25 -26.50 -5.06
C PHE A 339 3.08 -25.65 -6.32
N GLU A 340 3.33 -26.26 -7.49
CA GLU A 340 3.10 -25.62 -8.79
C GLU A 340 1.61 -25.62 -9.12
N TYR A 341 1.07 -24.46 -9.56
CA TYR A 341 -0.34 -24.30 -9.95
C TYR A 341 -0.51 -23.35 -11.14
#